data_7922b865d998fad6090a12615d3d685a
#
_entry.id   7922b865d998fad6090a12615d3d685a
#
_cell.length_a   1.000
_cell.length_b   1.000
_cell.length_c   1.000
_cell.angle_alpha   90.00
_cell.angle_beta   90.00
_cell.angle_gamma   90.00
#
_symmetry.space_group_name_H-M   'P 1'
#
loop_
_entity.id
_entity.type
_entity.pdbx_description
1 polymer ?
#
loop_
_entity_poly.entity_id
_entity_poly.type
_entity_poly.pdbx_seq_one_letter_code
_entity_poly.pdbx_strand_id
1 'polypeptide(L)'
;MELGNPVITALVGLVVFYIGLKMFSGGMKSMGNLEHLNFFLGNPIYMFIGGIVMTLLWQSSSLSTTAIIALVASGALPLPAAIAAVLGANIGTTGTIWLAGFFVSDGMPKGDTLRIALAHSGANLFMAVML
;
A
#
# COMPACT_ATOMS: atom_id res chain seq x y z
N MET A 1 -21.57 -22.07 10.24
CA MET A 1 -20.33 -22.02 11.01
C MET A 1 -20.33 -20.67 11.74
N GLU A 2 -20.86 -20.61 12.96
CA GLU A 2 -20.79 -19.42 13.79
C GLU A 2 -19.32 -19.21 14.13
N LEU A 3 -18.69 -18.27 13.46
CA LEU A 3 -17.40 -17.76 13.86
C LEU A 3 -17.59 -17.12 15.25
N GLY A 4 -17.03 -17.75 16.26
CA GLY A 4 -17.15 -17.36 17.65
C GLY A 4 -16.89 -15.88 17.90
N ASN A 5 -16.89 -15.48 19.15
CA ASN A 5 -16.80 -14.10 19.63
C ASN A 5 -15.98 -13.20 18.68
N PRO A 6 -16.57 -12.10 18.11
CA PRO A 6 -15.91 -11.24 17.13
C PRO A 6 -14.59 -10.66 17.62
N VAL A 7 -14.42 -10.50 18.94
CA VAL A 7 -13.17 -10.05 19.55
C VAL A 7 -12.07 -11.09 19.36
N ILE A 8 -12.39 -12.38 19.57
CA ILE A 8 -11.42 -13.47 19.39
C ILE A 8 -11.03 -13.57 17.91
N THR A 9 -11.98 -13.47 17.00
CA THR A 9 -11.71 -13.46 15.55
C THR A 9 -10.81 -12.31 15.13
N ALA A 10 -11.05 -11.10 15.66
CA ALA A 10 -10.21 -9.94 15.39
C ALA A 10 -8.79 -10.13 15.95
N LEU A 11 -8.64 -10.66 17.17
CA LEU A 11 -7.33 -10.93 17.76
C LEU A 11 -6.55 -11.99 16.97
N VAL A 12 -7.20 -13.07 16.55
CA VAL A 12 -6.59 -14.10 15.71
C VAL A 12 -6.15 -13.48 14.37
N GLY A 13 -6.99 -12.65 13.73
CA GLY A 13 -6.65 -11.94 12.51
C GLY A 13 -5.41 -11.06 12.66
N LEU A 14 -5.30 -10.31 13.77
CA LEU A 14 -4.13 -9.48 14.07
C LEU A 14 -2.86 -10.31 14.25
N VAL A 15 -2.94 -11.46 14.93
CA VAL A 15 -1.80 -12.36 15.12
C VAL A 15 -1.35 -12.95 13.78
N VAL A 16 -2.27 -13.43 12.96
CA VAL A 16 -1.97 -13.97 11.61
C VAL A 16 -1.35 -12.89 10.73
N PHE A 17 -1.91 -11.66 10.76
CA PHE A 17 -1.37 -10.52 10.04
C PHE A 17 0.07 -10.19 10.48
N TYR A 18 0.31 -10.13 11.77
CA TYR A 18 1.65 -9.88 12.32
C TYR A 18 2.66 -10.95 11.92
N ILE A 19 2.27 -12.23 11.96
CA ILE A 19 3.11 -13.35 11.51
C ILE A 19 3.42 -13.19 10.02
N GLY A 20 2.41 -12.89 9.19
CA GLY A 20 2.58 -12.65 7.75
C GLY A 20 3.56 -11.52 7.46
N LEU A 21 3.49 -10.40 8.19
CA LEU A 21 4.44 -9.29 8.06
C LEU A 21 5.87 -9.70 8.43
N LYS A 22 6.05 -10.47 9.51
CA LYS A 22 7.36 -10.99 9.90
C LYS A 22 7.95 -11.92 8.84
N MET A 23 7.14 -12.82 8.31
CA MET A 23 7.57 -13.72 7.24
C MET A 23 7.94 -12.94 5.97
N PHE A 24 7.14 -11.96 5.58
CA PHE A 24 7.41 -11.07 4.45
C PHE A 24 8.73 -10.31 4.62
N SER A 25 8.91 -9.65 5.76
CA SER A 25 10.14 -8.91 6.08
C SER A 25 11.37 -9.84 6.12
N GLY A 26 11.23 -11.02 6.69
CA GLY A 26 12.30 -12.03 6.73
C GLY A 26 12.66 -12.54 5.34
N GLY A 27 11.67 -12.82 4.51
CA GLY A 27 11.85 -13.21 3.11
C GLY A 27 12.58 -12.14 2.30
N MET A 28 12.15 -10.88 2.41
CA MET A 28 12.80 -9.75 1.73
C MET A 28 14.24 -9.56 2.18
N LYS A 29 14.53 -9.68 3.48
CA LYS A 29 15.88 -9.60 4.01
C LYS A 29 16.78 -10.74 3.50
N SER A 30 16.23 -11.93 3.38
CA SER A 30 16.94 -13.11 2.80
C SER A 30 17.24 -12.90 1.31
N MET A 31 16.41 -12.18 0.57
CA MET A 31 16.61 -11.82 -0.83
C MET A 31 17.58 -10.64 -1.02
N GLY A 32 17.94 -9.91 0.04
CA GLY A 32 18.75 -8.69 -0.01
C GLY A 32 20.20 -8.88 -0.43
N ASN A 33 20.66 -10.12 -0.64
CA ASN A 33 21.98 -10.42 -1.20
C ASN A 33 22.02 -10.39 -2.74
N LEU A 34 20.90 -10.12 -3.39
CA LEU A 34 20.83 -9.95 -4.84
C LEU A 34 21.12 -8.48 -5.18
N GLU A 35 22.26 -8.19 -5.80
CA GLU A 35 22.68 -6.83 -6.17
C GLU A 35 21.58 -6.07 -6.95
N HIS A 36 20.90 -6.78 -7.85
CA HIS A 36 19.79 -6.22 -8.62
C HIS A 36 18.63 -5.76 -7.73
N LEU A 37 18.27 -6.55 -6.70
CA LEU A 37 17.19 -6.19 -5.79
C LEU A 37 17.56 -4.96 -4.95
N ASN A 38 18.81 -4.88 -4.47
CA ASN A 38 19.31 -3.72 -3.74
C ASN A 38 19.28 -2.44 -4.58
N PHE A 39 19.58 -2.55 -5.88
CA PHE A 39 19.46 -1.42 -6.80
C PHE A 39 18.02 -0.90 -6.90
N PHE A 40 17.04 -1.80 -7.03
CA PHE A 40 15.62 -1.41 -7.08
C PHE A 40 15.14 -0.86 -5.74
N LEU A 41 15.42 -1.54 -4.63
CA LEU A 41 15.01 -1.14 -3.29
C LEU A 41 15.68 0.16 -2.83
N GLY A 42 16.90 0.43 -3.30
CA GLY A 42 17.65 1.66 -2.97
C GLY A 42 17.21 2.89 -3.76
N ASN A 43 16.48 2.71 -4.87
CA ASN A 43 16.11 3.81 -5.76
C ASN A 43 14.69 4.33 -5.44
N PRO A 44 14.55 5.61 -5.00
CA PRO A 44 13.25 6.20 -4.67
C PRO A 44 12.24 6.16 -5.83
N ILE A 45 12.68 6.32 -7.08
CA ILE A 45 11.78 6.34 -8.25
C ILE A 45 11.14 4.96 -8.45
N TYR A 46 11.95 3.89 -8.39
CA TYR A 46 11.41 2.53 -8.50
C TYR A 46 10.51 2.18 -7.33
N MET A 47 10.85 2.65 -6.13
CA MET A 47 10.03 2.42 -4.95
C MET A 47 8.73 3.24 -4.95
N PHE A 48 8.72 4.44 -5.53
CA PHE A 48 7.50 5.19 -5.79
C PHE A 48 6.54 4.41 -6.70
N ILE A 49 7.06 3.92 -7.84
CA ILE A 49 6.28 3.09 -8.78
C ILE A 49 5.85 1.78 -8.10
N GLY A 50 6.74 1.15 -7.33
CA GLY A 50 6.45 -0.05 -6.55
C GLY A 50 5.30 0.15 -5.56
N GLY A 51 5.26 1.29 -4.86
CA GLY A 51 4.17 1.66 -3.95
C GLY A 51 2.83 1.79 -4.67
N ILE A 52 2.81 2.41 -5.86
CA ILE A 52 1.60 2.48 -6.71
C ILE A 52 1.11 1.08 -7.05
N VAL A 53 2.01 0.25 -7.61
CA VAL A 53 1.67 -1.11 -8.06
C VAL A 53 1.19 -1.98 -6.89
N MET A 54 1.90 -1.97 -5.77
CA MET A 54 1.50 -2.72 -4.57
C MET A 54 0.09 -2.34 -4.12
N THR A 55 -0.21 -1.05 -4.06
CA THR A 55 -1.51 -0.58 -3.61
C THR A 55 -2.63 -0.93 -4.60
N LEU A 56 -2.36 -0.85 -5.90
CA LEU A 56 -3.32 -1.27 -6.93
C LEU A 56 -3.60 -2.78 -6.86
N LEU A 57 -2.59 -3.60 -6.64
CA LEU A 57 -2.74 -5.06 -6.54
C LEU A 57 -3.45 -5.47 -5.25
N TRP A 58 -3.07 -4.90 -4.12
CA TRP A 58 -3.64 -5.23 -2.81
C TRP A 58 -4.93 -4.50 -2.50
N GLN A 59 -5.25 -3.45 -3.29
CA GLN A 59 -6.42 -2.58 -3.06
C GLN A 59 -6.46 -1.99 -1.65
N SER A 60 -5.28 -1.83 -1.01
CA SER A 60 -5.13 -1.37 0.36
C SER A 60 -3.83 -0.61 0.56
N SER A 61 -3.91 0.71 0.65
CA SER A 61 -2.75 1.56 0.97
C SER A 61 -2.25 1.36 2.41
N SER A 62 -3.17 1.04 3.33
CA SER A 62 -2.79 0.72 4.71
C SER A 62 -1.92 -0.53 4.79
N LEU A 63 -2.29 -1.59 4.05
CA LEU A 63 -1.49 -2.80 3.97
C LEU A 63 -0.13 -2.51 3.31
N SER A 64 -0.12 -1.78 2.20
CA SER A 64 1.12 -1.38 1.51
C SER A 64 2.04 -0.59 2.45
N THR A 65 1.52 0.43 3.13
CA THR A 65 2.29 1.24 4.07
C THR A 65 2.83 0.42 5.24
N THR A 66 2.02 -0.48 5.80
CA THR A 66 2.46 -1.35 6.91
C THR A 66 3.58 -2.30 6.46
N ALA A 67 3.48 -2.85 5.25
CA ALA A 67 4.55 -3.68 4.68
C ALA A 67 5.85 -2.86 4.46
N ILE A 68 5.75 -1.63 3.95
CA ILE A 68 6.89 -0.72 3.79
C ILE A 68 7.54 -0.43 5.14
N ILE A 69 6.76 -0.13 6.19
CA ILE A 69 7.27 0.08 7.55
C ILE A 69 8.00 -1.16 8.05
N ALA A 70 7.45 -2.35 7.83
CA ALA A 70 8.07 -3.61 8.23
C ALA A 70 9.41 -3.84 7.49
N LEU A 71 9.52 -3.46 6.21
CA LEU A 71 10.76 -3.53 5.44
C LEU A 71 11.82 -2.55 5.99
N VAL A 72 11.44 -1.33 6.35
CA VAL A 72 12.35 -0.38 7.01
C VAL A 72 12.81 -0.92 8.36
N ALA A 73 11.89 -1.40 9.19
CA ALA A 73 12.20 -1.95 10.51
C ALA A 73 13.13 -3.17 10.45
N SER A 74 13.06 -3.96 9.37
CA SER A 74 13.97 -5.10 9.15
C SER A 74 15.33 -4.70 8.55
N GLY A 75 15.52 -3.43 8.17
CA GLY A 75 16.71 -2.94 7.48
C GLY A 75 16.80 -3.33 6.00
N ALA A 76 15.72 -3.89 5.42
CA ALA A 76 15.67 -4.29 4.01
C ALA A 76 15.40 -3.11 3.07
N LEU A 77 14.85 -2.00 3.57
CA LEU A 77 14.49 -0.82 2.78
C LEU A 77 15.06 0.45 3.41
N PRO A 78 15.87 1.25 2.69
CA PRO A 78 16.35 2.53 3.19
C PRO A 78 15.22 3.57 3.27
N LEU A 79 15.28 4.44 4.27
CA LEU A 79 14.23 5.41 4.58
C LEU A 79 13.83 6.31 3.39
N PRO A 80 14.75 6.87 2.58
CA PRO A 80 14.34 7.71 1.43
C PRO A 80 13.49 6.95 0.40
N ALA A 81 13.84 5.70 0.13
CA ALA A 81 13.08 4.85 -0.78
C ALA A 81 11.73 4.44 -0.18
N ALA A 82 11.67 4.23 1.14
CA ALA A 82 10.42 3.95 1.86
C ALA A 82 9.44 5.13 1.80
N ILE A 83 9.93 6.36 1.99
CA ILE A 83 9.11 7.57 1.87
C ILE A 83 8.52 7.66 0.45
N ALA A 84 9.34 7.46 -0.57
CA ALA A 84 8.87 7.43 -1.96
C ALA A 84 7.82 6.33 -2.20
N ALA A 85 8.01 5.14 -1.63
CA ALA A 85 7.04 4.05 -1.73
C ALA A 85 5.69 4.38 -1.06
N VAL A 86 5.71 5.05 0.10
CA VAL A 86 4.48 5.51 0.79
C VAL A 86 3.75 6.55 -0.04
N LEU A 87 4.47 7.52 -0.63
CA LEU A 87 3.89 8.50 -1.55
C LEU A 87 3.27 7.81 -2.77
N GLY A 88 3.95 6.82 -3.32
CA GLY A 88 3.41 5.96 -4.39
C GLY A 88 2.15 5.21 -3.96
N ALA A 89 2.12 4.65 -2.75
CA ALA A 89 0.94 3.96 -2.22
C ALA A 89 -0.28 4.90 -2.10
N ASN A 90 -0.07 6.15 -1.72
CA ASN A 90 -1.14 7.17 -1.69
C ASN A 90 -1.69 7.45 -3.10
N ILE A 91 -0.83 7.57 -4.09
CA ILE A 91 -1.25 7.73 -5.50
C ILE A 91 -1.97 6.46 -5.99
N GLY A 92 -1.50 5.27 -5.62
CA GLY A 92 -2.15 4.00 -5.94
C GLY A 92 -3.58 3.90 -5.41
N THR A 93 -3.84 4.44 -4.22
CA THR A 93 -5.21 4.53 -3.65
C THR A 93 -6.14 5.35 -4.54
N THR A 94 -5.64 6.41 -5.15
CA THR A 94 -6.38 7.20 -6.13
C THR A 94 -6.84 6.35 -7.30
N GLY A 95 -5.95 5.51 -7.85
CA GLY A 95 -6.29 4.58 -8.93
C GLY A 95 -7.41 3.61 -8.53
N THR A 96 -7.41 3.12 -7.30
CA THR A 96 -8.48 2.26 -6.77
C THR A 96 -9.84 2.95 -6.78
N ILE A 97 -9.91 4.21 -6.39
CA ILE A 97 -11.17 4.99 -6.37
C ILE A 97 -11.68 5.21 -7.80
N TRP A 98 -10.80 5.48 -8.76
CA TRP A 98 -11.18 5.58 -10.17
C TRP A 98 -11.71 4.26 -10.71
N LEU A 99 -11.05 3.13 -10.42
CA LEU A 99 -11.53 1.81 -10.80
C LEU A 99 -12.91 1.53 -10.19
N ALA A 100 -13.09 1.79 -8.89
CA ALA A 100 -14.39 1.65 -8.24
C ALA A 100 -15.46 2.54 -8.90
N GLY A 101 -15.13 3.78 -9.21
CA GLY A 101 -16.03 4.71 -9.91
C GLY A 101 -16.46 4.23 -11.29
N PHE A 102 -15.60 3.51 -12.00
CA PHE A 102 -15.94 2.94 -13.32
C PHE A 102 -16.78 1.67 -13.22
N PHE A 103 -16.49 0.79 -12.26
CA PHE A 103 -17.09 -0.55 -12.19
C PHE A 103 -18.31 -0.63 -11.25
N VAL A 104 -18.42 0.25 -10.26
CA VAL A 104 -19.47 0.17 -9.22
C VAL A 104 -20.56 1.25 -9.41
N SER A 105 -20.46 2.09 -10.44
CA SER A 105 -21.35 3.24 -10.65
C SER A 105 -22.78 2.88 -11.15
N ASP A 106 -23.18 1.62 -11.14
CA ASP A 106 -24.54 1.22 -11.44
C ASP A 106 -25.49 1.73 -10.36
N GLY A 107 -26.08 2.92 -10.61
CA GLY A 107 -27.07 3.54 -9.72
C GLY A 107 -26.65 4.85 -9.05
N MET A 108 -25.38 5.25 -9.12
CA MET A 108 -24.95 6.58 -8.65
C MET A 108 -24.89 7.60 -9.79
N PRO A 109 -25.20 8.89 -9.51
CA PRO A 109 -24.98 9.97 -10.47
C PRO A 109 -23.49 10.00 -10.86
N LYS A 110 -23.16 9.73 -12.11
CA LYS A 110 -21.76 9.72 -12.62
C LYS A 110 -20.98 10.99 -12.26
N GLY A 111 -21.68 12.13 -12.13
CA GLY A 111 -21.08 13.41 -11.77
C GLY A 111 -20.55 13.44 -10.32
N ASP A 112 -21.23 12.82 -9.38
CA ASP A 112 -20.82 12.84 -7.97
C ASP A 112 -19.69 11.87 -7.69
N THR A 113 -19.69 10.71 -8.31
CA THR A 113 -18.56 9.75 -8.27
C THR A 113 -17.29 10.38 -8.82
N LEU A 114 -17.40 11.12 -9.94
CA LEU A 114 -16.26 11.82 -10.53
C LEU A 114 -15.72 12.93 -9.60
N ARG A 115 -16.60 13.71 -8.97
CA ARG A 115 -16.21 14.77 -8.01
C ARG A 115 -15.47 14.20 -6.81
N ILE A 116 -15.93 13.08 -6.25
CA ILE A 116 -15.28 12.40 -5.14
C ILE A 116 -13.89 11.89 -5.57
N ALA A 117 -13.79 11.23 -6.73
CA ALA A 117 -12.52 10.75 -7.27
C ALA A 117 -11.53 11.90 -7.51
N LEU A 118 -11.99 13.02 -8.07
CA LEU A 118 -11.16 14.20 -8.30
C LEU A 118 -10.70 14.86 -6.99
N ALA A 119 -11.59 14.99 -6.00
CA ALA A 119 -11.24 15.56 -4.69
C ALA A 119 -10.18 14.71 -3.99
N HIS A 120 -10.34 13.39 -3.99
CA HIS A 120 -9.38 12.46 -3.40
C HIS A 120 -8.03 12.49 -4.16
N SER A 121 -8.08 12.53 -5.50
CA SER A 121 -6.88 12.63 -6.35
C SER A 121 -6.11 13.92 -6.09
N GLY A 122 -6.83 15.04 -6.00
CA GLY A 122 -6.25 16.34 -5.70
C GLY A 122 -5.57 16.38 -4.34
N ALA A 123 -6.20 15.82 -3.31
CA ALA A 123 -5.62 15.74 -1.97
C ALA A 123 -4.35 14.89 -1.94
N ASN A 124 -4.37 13.70 -2.55
CA ASN A 124 -3.19 12.82 -2.59
C ASN A 124 -2.04 13.40 -3.41
N LEU A 125 -2.35 14.04 -4.54
CA LEU A 125 -1.33 14.72 -5.35
C LEU A 125 -0.73 15.92 -4.60
N PHE A 126 -1.56 16.71 -3.93
CA PHE A 126 -1.09 17.83 -3.10
C PHE A 126 -0.15 17.33 -2.00
N MET A 127 -0.50 16.28 -1.28
CA MET A 127 0.35 15.68 -0.26
C MET A 127 1.67 15.17 -0.83
N ALA A 128 1.65 14.54 -2.02
CA ALA A 128 2.84 14.01 -2.66
C ALA A 128 3.82 15.12 -3.13
N VAL A 129 3.31 16.30 -3.45
CA VAL A 129 4.13 17.45 -3.90
C VAL A 129 4.68 18.26 -2.72
N MET A 130 3.95 18.29 -1.59
CA MET A 130 4.31 19.09 -0.41
C MET A 130 5.28 18.39 0.55
N LEU A 131 5.53 17.09 0.38
CA LEU A 131 6.48 16.30 1.16
C LEU A 131 7.78 16.02 0.40
#